data_5b328cbb8f9d8a5cd571853ce0a58676
#
_entry.id   5b328cbb8f9d8a5cd571853ce0a58676
#
_cell.length_a   1.000
_cell.length_b   1.000
_cell.length_c   1.000
_cell.angle_alpha   90.00
_cell.angle_beta   90.00
_cell.angle_gamma   90.00
#
_symmetry.space_group_name_H-M   'P 1'
#
loop_
_entity.id
_entity.type
_entity.pdbx_description
1 polymer ?
#
loop_
_entity_poly.entity_id
_entity_poly.type
_entity_poly.pdbx_seq_one_letter_code
_entity_poly.pdbx_strand_id
1 'polypeptide(L)'
;MAGGGGPPVPGGRGDKKAVDFQLNLIPFIDLLSVLISFLLMTAVWTQIARIEVRQQPNLPAEDTPPEEEKEQLKLTVLIKGTGYTVSKKNAIVKEIDKSGDQYDATTLAEVLKNVAAEHPENHDVIITAEDKVPYQELITVMDLCLENKLDGISVNGVDTT
;
A
#
# COMPACT_ATOMS: atom_id res chain seq x y z
N MET A 1 -30.36 -7.15 100.40
CA MET A 1 -31.21 -8.04 99.63
C MET A 1 -31.05 -7.84 98.17
N ALA A 2 -30.69 -8.84 97.45
CA ALA A 2 -30.83 -9.24 96.04
C ALA A 2 -30.58 -8.13 95.03
N GLY A 3 -29.62 -8.06 94.26
CA GLY A 3 -28.99 -9.07 93.47
C GLY A 3 -29.68 -9.17 92.13
N GLY A 4 -29.24 -8.57 91.12
CA GLY A 4 -29.77 -8.74 89.78
C GLY A 4 -28.72 -8.35 88.76
N GLY A 5 -27.75 -9.27 88.54
CA GLY A 5 -26.81 -9.14 87.45
C GLY A 5 -27.49 -9.48 86.15
N GLY A 6 -27.54 -8.54 85.24
CA GLY A 6 -27.86 -8.81 83.87
C GLY A 6 -26.67 -9.33 83.10
N PRO A 7 -26.86 -10.30 82.22
CA PRO A 7 -25.73 -10.87 81.47
C PRO A 7 -25.14 -9.90 80.44
N PRO A 8 -23.85 -9.93 80.22
CA PRO A 8 -23.24 -9.09 79.19
C PRO A 8 -23.61 -9.59 77.80
N VAL A 9 -24.09 -8.70 77.00
CA VAL A 9 -24.36 -8.90 75.57
C VAL A 9 -23.02 -8.94 74.84
N PRO A 10 -22.64 -10.01 74.15
CA PRO A 10 -21.46 -10.00 73.29
C PRO A 10 -21.75 -9.18 72.04
N GLY A 11 -21.30 -7.94 72.06
CA GLY A 11 -21.22 -7.14 70.89
C GLY A 11 -20.22 -7.73 69.89
N GLY A 12 -20.73 -8.57 69.02
CA GLY A 12 -19.97 -9.02 67.86
C GLY A 12 -19.80 -7.88 66.90
N ARG A 13 -18.77 -7.09 67.11
CA ARG A 13 -18.24 -6.25 66.03
C ARG A 13 -17.50 -7.15 65.09
N GLY A 14 -18.14 -7.62 64.02
CA GLY A 14 -17.49 -8.19 62.88
C GLY A 14 -16.53 -7.14 62.29
N ASP A 15 -15.25 -7.29 62.60
CA ASP A 15 -14.20 -6.63 61.86
C ASP A 15 -14.36 -7.06 60.42
N LYS A 16 -15.03 -6.23 59.65
CA LYS A 16 -14.91 -6.25 58.21
C LYS A 16 -13.44 -5.89 57.95
N LYS A 17 -12.58 -6.90 57.79
CA LYS A 17 -11.28 -6.73 57.16
C LYS A 17 -11.54 -5.98 55.86
N ALA A 18 -11.23 -4.68 55.86
CA ALA A 18 -11.06 -3.96 54.63
C ALA A 18 -10.00 -4.71 53.84
N VAL A 19 -10.46 -5.49 52.85
CA VAL A 19 -9.55 -6.10 51.90
C VAL A 19 -9.07 -4.92 51.06
N ASP A 20 -7.98 -4.34 51.51
CA ASP A 20 -7.28 -3.30 50.75
C ASP A 20 -6.70 -4.01 49.54
N PHE A 21 -7.50 -4.09 48.47
CA PHE A 21 -7.07 -4.52 47.18
C PHE A 21 -6.13 -3.45 46.61
N GLN A 22 -4.91 -3.45 47.11
CA GLN A 22 -3.83 -2.77 46.36
C GLN A 22 -3.62 -3.53 45.06
N LEU A 23 -4.37 -3.11 44.06
CA LEU A 23 -4.14 -3.54 42.69
C LEU A 23 -2.71 -3.15 42.33
N ASN A 24 -1.81 -4.12 42.29
CA ASN A 24 -0.46 -3.90 41.81
C ASN A 24 -0.55 -3.69 40.30
N LEU A 25 -0.50 -2.43 39.88
CA LEU A 25 -0.61 -2.03 38.46
C LEU A 25 0.69 -2.27 37.69
N ILE A 26 1.78 -2.59 38.37
CA ILE A 26 3.10 -2.78 37.72
C ILE A 26 3.05 -3.85 36.61
N PRO A 27 2.47 -5.06 36.86
CA PRO A 27 2.39 -6.07 35.79
C PRO A 27 1.52 -5.62 34.59
N PHE A 28 0.50 -4.80 34.82
CA PHE A 28 -0.34 -4.27 33.76
C PHE A 28 0.40 -3.25 32.91
N ILE A 29 1.20 -2.39 33.54
CA ILE A 29 2.01 -1.40 32.81
C ILE A 29 3.05 -2.10 31.95
N ASP A 30 3.68 -3.15 32.44
CA ASP A 30 4.66 -3.94 31.71
C ASP A 30 3.99 -4.62 30.48
N LEU A 31 2.85 -5.28 30.70
CA LEU A 31 2.08 -5.88 29.62
C LEU A 31 1.68 -4.86 28.54
N LEU A 32 1.19 -3.70 28.96
CA LEU A 32 0.81 -2.62 28.03
C LEU A 32 2.03 -2.11 27.26
N SER A 33 3.17 -1.94 27.91
CA SER A 33 4.40 -1.48 27.25
C SER A 33 4.88 -2.47 26.19
N VAL A 34 4.81 -3.76 26.48
CA VAL A 34 5.18 -4.83 25.52
C VAL A 34 4.21 -4.84 24.34
N LEU A 35 2.90 -4.72 24.59
CA LEU A 35 1.89 -4.67 23.53
C LEU A 35 2.06 -3.44 22.64
N ILE A 36 2.30 -2.27 23.22
CA ILE A 36 2.53 -1.03 22.45
C ILE A 36 3.79 -1.17 21.61
N SER A 37 4.87 -1.67 22.16
CA SER A 37 6.12 -1.90 21.43
C SER A 37 5.94 -2.88 20.27
N PHE A 38 5.19 -3.95 20.49
CA PHE A 38 4.87 -4.93 19.45
C PHE A 38 4.01 -4.32 18.35
N LEU A 39 2.99 -3.53 18.72
CA LEU A 39 2.13 -2.85 17.75
C LEU A 39 2.90 -1.81 16.91
N LEU A 40 3.81 -1.05 17.55
CA LEU A 40 4.66 -0.10 16.82
C LEU A 40 5.60 -0.83 15.84
N MET A 41 6.18 -1.94 16.26
CA MET A 41 7.06 -2.75 15.43
C MET A 41 6.30 -3.34 14.22
N THR A 42 5.10 -3.87 14.44
CA THR A 42 4.26 -4.40 13.36
C THR A 42 3.72 -3.30 12.45
N ALA A 43 3.40 -2.11 12.98
CA ALA A 43 2.95 -0.98 12.18
C ALA A 43 4.03 -0.49 11.20
N VAL A 44 5.29 -0.48 11.62
CA VAL A 44 6.43 -0.14 10.74
C VAL A 44 6.55 -1.14 9.60
N TRP A 45 6.38 -2.44 9.85
CA TRP A 45 6.44 -3.47 8.81
C TRP A 45 5.29 -3.36 7.81
N THR A 46 4.08 -3.00 8.26
CA THR A 46 2.93 -2.82 7.36
C THR A 46 3.06 -1.60 6.46
N GLN A 47 3.78 -0.57 6.88
CA GLN A 47 4.05 0.60 6.01
C GLN A 47 5.00 0.27 4.85
N ILE A 48 5.95 -0.64 5.05
CA ILE A 48 6.87 -1.08 3.98
C ILE A 48 6.15 -1.96 2.96
N ALA A 49 5.08 -2.66 3.37
CA ALA A 49 4.28 -3.50 2.49
C ALA A 49 3.15 -2.76 1.74
N ARG A 50 2.96 -1.46 1.98
CA ARG A 50 2.11 -0.64 1.13
C ARG A 50 2.83 -0.37 -0.18
N ILE A 51 2.74 -1.30 -1.08
CA ILE A 51 2.76 -0.99 -2.50
C ILE A 51 1.50 -0.14 -2.70
N GLU A 52 1.72 1.15 -2.88
CA GLU A 52 0.66 2.09 -3.19
C GLU A 52 0.05 1.70 -4.54
N VAL A 53 -0.93 0.81 -4.50
CA VAL A 53 -1.87 0.67 -5.60
C VAL A 53 -2.72 1.94 -5.57
N ARG A 54 -2.22 3.01 -6.17
CA ARG A 54 -3.01 4.19 -6.48
C ARG A 54 -4.02 3.82 -7.56
N GLN A 55 -5.10 3.20 -7.15
CA GLN A 55 -6.34 3.34 -7.89
C GLN A 55 -6.76 4.80 -7.74
N GLN A 56 -6.58 5.57 -8.80
CA GLN A 56 -7.20 6.89 -8.88
C GLN A 56 -8.70 6.67 -9.17
N PRO A 57 -9.60 6.85 -8.19
CA PRO A 57 -10.97 7.18 -8.55
C PRO A 57 -10.96 8.61 -9.08
N ASN A 58 -11.54 8.81 -10.26
CA ASN A 58 -11.90 10.12 -10.76
C ASN A 58 -12.81 10.81 -9.74
N LEU A 59 -12.24 11.64 -8.87
CA LEU A 59 -12.96 12.58 -8.03
C LEU A 59 -12.45 13.99 -8.36
N PRO A 60 -13.35 14.98 -8.47
CA PRO A 60 -12.98 16.35 -8.79
C PRO A 60 -12.07 16.93 -7.70
N ALA A 61 -11.08 17.66 -8.14
CA ALA A 61 -10.09 18.33 -7.31
C ALA A 61 -10.75 19.28 -6.30
N GLU A 62 -10.57 19.02 -5.01
CA GLU A 62 -10.67 20.00 -3.96
C GLU A 62 -9.29 20.20 -3.32
N ASP A 63 -8.87 21.44 -3.38
CA ASP A 63 -7.73 22.11 -2.80
C ASP A 63 -6.94 21.36 -1.71
N THR A 64 -5.85 20.71 -2.13
CA THR A 64 -4.72 20.42 -1.25
C THR A 64 -3.51 21.21 -1.75
N PRO A 65 -2.74 21.90 -0.85
CA PRO A 65 -1.58 22.69 -1.27
C PRO A 65 -0.57 21.78 -2.01
N PRO A 66 0.14 22.29 -3.00
CA PRO A 66 1.09 21.51 -3.75
C PRO A 66 2.30 21.19 -2.85
N GLU A 67 2.38 19.97 -2.33
CA GLU A 67 3.67 19.38 -2.07
C GLU A 67 4.37 19.33 -3.43
N GLU A 68 5.59 19.86 -3.49
CA GLU A 68 6.45 19.76 -4.67
C GLU A 68 6.63 18.29 -5.04
N GLU A 69 5.64 17.70 -5.73
CA GLU A 69 5.83 16.47 -6.47
C GLU A 69 6.92 16.78 -7.49
N LYS A 70 8.13 16.31 -7.23
CA LYS A 70 9.13 16.13 -8.28
C LYS A 70 8.35 15.52 -9.43
N GLU A 71 8.22 16.25 -10.53
CA GLU A 71 7.47 15.85 -11.71
C GLU A 71 8.00 14.52 -12.24
N GLN A 72 7.61 13.43 -11.59
CA GLN A 72 7.92 12.08 -12.05
C GLN A 72 7.18 11.90 -13.36
N LEU A 73 7.95 11.70 -14.39
CA LEU A 73 7.44 11.49 -15.73
C LEU A 73 6.71 10.16 -15.75
N LYS A 74 5.39 10.17 -15.64
CA LYS A 74 4.57 8.96 -15.68
C LYS A 74 4.56 8.41 -17.09
N LEU A 75 5.44 7.45 -17.36
CA LEU A 75 5.43 6.67 -18.59
C LEU A 75 4.44 5.52 -18.41
N THR A 76 3.47 5.43 -19.31
CA THR A 76 2.47 4.35 -19.29
C THR A 76 2.50 3.58 -20.60
N VAL A 77 2.59 2.27 -20.51
CA VAL A 77 2.49 1.34 -21.64
C VAL A 77 1.19 0.56 -21.51
N LEU A 78 0.24 0.83 -22.37
CA LEU A 78 -1.03 0.13 -22.42
C LEU A 78 -0.96 -0.96 -23.49
N ILE A 79 -1.20 -2.21 -23.08
CA ILE A 79 -1.25 -3.38 -23.96
C ILE A 79 -2.72 -3.65 -24.28
N LYS A 80 -3.10 -3.44 -25.53
CA LYS A 80 -4.44 -3.71 -26.04
C LYS A 80 -4.47 -4.99 -26.86
N GLY A 81 -5.66 -5.53 -27.07
CA GLY A 81 -5.85 -6.62 -28.02
C GLY A 81 -5.40 -6.29 -29.45
N THR A 82 -5.29 -5.01 -29.82
CA THR A 82 -4.89 -4.50 -31.13
C THR A 82 -3.42 -4.11 -31.24
N GLY A 83 -2.70 -3.95 -30.13
CA GLY A 83 -1.30 -3.52 -30.13
C GLY A 83 -0.89 -2.82 -28.84
N TYR A 84 0.13 -1.96 -28.93
CA TYR A 84 0.63 -1.19 -27.79
C TYR A 84 0.31 0.29 -27.94
N THR A 85 0.07 0.96 -26.83
CA THR A 85 -0.04 2.42 -26.76
C THR A 85 0.92 2.93 -25.69
N VAL A 86 1.89 3.73 -26.08
CA VAL A 86 2.84 4.37 -25.17
C VAL A 86 2.39 5.80 -24.92
N SER A 87 2.19 6.16 -23.66
CA SER A 87 1.80 7.51 -23.25
C SER A 87 2.74 8.07 -22.21
N LYS A 88 2.95 9.40 -22.25
CA LYS A 88 3.80 10.17 -21.35
C LYS A 88 2.98 11.34 -20.80
N LYS A 89 2.87 11.47 -19.47
CA LYS A 89 2.04 12.51 -18.84
C LYS A 89 0.62 12.58 -19.43
N ASN A 90 -0.03 11.45 -19.66
CA ASN A 90 -1.36 11.34 -20.28
C ASN A 90 -1.45 11.78 -21.77
N ALA A 91 -0.34 12.10 -22.41
CA ALA A 91 -0.28 12.32 -23.84
C ALA A 91 0.20 11.06 -24.55
N ILE A 92 -0.50 10.64 -25.60
CA ILE A 92 -0.08 9.49 -26.41
C ILE A 92 1.19 9.88 -27.18
N VAL A 93 2.28 9.16 -26.92
CA VAL A 93 3.55 9.34 -27.64
C VAL A 93 3.52 8.59 -28.95
N LYS A 94 3.10 7.33 -28.90
CA LYS A 94 2.98 6.47 -30.08
C LYS A 94 1.98 5.34 -29.85
N GLU A 95 1.24 5.05 -30.89
CA GLU A 95 0.39 3.86 -30.97
C GLU A 95 1.04 2.91 -31.98
N ILE A 96 1.16 1.64 -31.60
CA ILE A 96 1.85 0.59 -32.36
C ILE A 96 0.84 -0.53 -32.55
N ASP A 97 0.32 -0.64 -33.79
CA ASP A 97 -0.63 -1.69 -34.13
C ASP A 97 0.09 -3.03 -34.34
N LYS A 98 -0.63 -4.13 -34.12
CA LYS A 98 -0.15 -5.46 -34.45
C LYS A 98 0.20 -5.59 -35.92
N SER A 99 1.29 -6.28 -36.22
CA SER A 99 1.61 -6.75 -37.57
C SER A 99 0.96 -8.12 -37.82
N GLY A 100 -0.28 -8.12 -38.27
CA GLY A 100 -1.08 -9.34 -38.38
C GLY A 100 -1.53 -9.86 -37.00
N ASP A 101 -1.08 -11.04 -36.61
CA ASP A 101 -1.43 -11.66 -35.31
C ASP A 101 -0.33 -11.50 -34.26
N GLN A 102 0.80 -10.88 -34.62
CA GLN A 102 1.95 -10.68 -33.74
C GLN A 102 2.05 -9.22 -33.29
N TYR A 103 2.41 -9.05 -32.03
CA TYR A 103 2.74 -7.76 -31.46
C TYR A 103 4.11 -7.27 -31.95
N ASP A 104 4.23 -6.00 -32.31
CA ASP A 104 5.50 -5.43 -32.77
C ASP A 104 6.37 -4.95 -31.58
N ALA A 105 6.99 -5.93 -30.94
CA ALA A 105 7.91 -5.69 -29.80
C ALA A 105 9.16 -4.87 -30.23
N THR A 106 9.57 -4.95 -31.48
CA THR A 106 10.75 -4.22 -32.00
C THR A 106 10.52 -2.73 -32.02
N THR A 107 9.38 -2.30 -32.57
CA THR A 107 9.00 -0.88 -32.58
C THR A 107 8.77 -0.36 -31.16
N LEU A 108 8.19 -1.18 -30.26
CA LEU A 108 8.04 -0.83 -28.85
C LEU A 108 9.40 -0.60 -28.18
N ALA A 109 10.37 -1.49 -28.40
CA ALA A 109 11.72 -1.36 -27.83
C ALA A 109 12.41 -0.06 -28.29
N GLU A 110 12.27 0.33 -29.55
CA GLU A 110 12.81 1.61 -30.07
C GLU A 110 12.15 2.82 -29.40
N VAL A 111 10.84 2.79 -29.20
CA VAL A 111 10.11 3.89 -28.53
C VAL A 111 10.53 3.99 -27.07
N LEU A 112 10.61 2.88 -26.35
CA LEU A 112 11.07 2.86 -24.95
C LEU A 112 12.51 3.35 -24.82
N LYS A 113 13.40 2.96 -25.74
CA LYS A 113 14.79 3.42 -25.77
C LYS A 113 14.88 4.94 -26.00
N ASN A 114 14.09 5.49 -26.90
CA ASN A 114 14.06 6.93 -27.16
C ASN A 114 13.55 7.69 -25.94
N VAL A 115 12.47 7.21 -25.29
CA VAL A 115 11.92 7.85 -24.08
C VAL A 115 12.91 7.74 -22.90
N ALA A 116 13.57 6.61 -22.71
CA ALA A 116 14.59 6.45 -21.69
C ALA A 116 15.82 7.35 -21.93
N ALA A 117 16.19 7.59 -23.20
CA ALA A 117 17.28 8.51 -23.57
C ALA A 117 16.92 9.98 -23.32
N GLU A 118 15.66 10.36 -23.53
CA GLU A 118 15.18 11.71 -23.24
C GLU A 118 15.13 12.00 -21.73
N HIS A 119 14.87 10.99 -20.92
CA HIS A 119 14.66 11.10 -19.47
C HIS A 119 15.46 10.04 -18.71
N PRO A 120 16.77 10.14 -18.64
CA PRO A 120 17.62 9.14 -17.99
C PRO A 120 17.41 9.06 -16.46
N GLU A 121 16.74 10.02 -15.87
CA GLU A 121 16.42 10.06 -14.44
C GLU A 121 15.09 9.33 -14.10
N ASN A 122 14.29 9.02 -15.13
CA ASN A 122 13.01 8.36 -14.94
C ASN A 122 13.14 6.85 -15.19
N HIS A 123 13.01 6.08 -14.11
CA HIS A 123 13.04 4.62 -14.15
C HIS A 123 11.63 4.01 -14.03
N ASP A 124 10.62 4.84 -13.75
CA ASP A 124 9.27 4.38 -13.45
C ASP A 124 8.43 4.22 -14.74
N VAL A 125 7.82 3.05 -14.89
CA VAL A 125 6.88 2.73 -15.96
C VAL A 125 5.66 2.00 -15.41
N ILE A 126 4.49 2.41 -15.87
CA ILE A 126 3.22 1.74 -15.56
C ILE A 126 2.82 0.91 -16.76
N ILE A 127 2.73 -0.40 -16.58
CA ILE A 127 2.23 -1.31 -17.62
C ILE A 127 0.78 -1.62 -17.31
N THR A 128 -0.10 -1.38 -18.26
CA THR A 128 -1.52 -1.68 -18.15
C THR A 128 -1.90 -2.65 -19.26
N ALA A 129 -2.52 -3.77 -18.92
CA ALA A 129 -2.93 -4.78 -19.89
C ALA A 129 -4.45 -4.98 -19.85
N GLU A 130 -5.07 -5.10 -21.02
CA GLU A 130 -6.47 -5.51 -21.14
C GLU A 130 -6.63 -7.02 -20.85
N ASP A 131 -7.79 -7.45 -20.34
CA ASP A 131 -8.07 -8.84 -19.95
C ASP A 131 -7.86 -9.89 -21.06
N LYS A 132 -7.94 -9.47 -22.32
CA LYS A 132 -7.79 -10.34 -23.48
C LYS A 132 -6.35 -10.51 -23.96
N VAL A 133 -5.40 -9.81 -23.32
CA VAL A 133 -3.98 -9.87 -23.71
C VAL A 133 -3.35 -11.15 -23.15
N PRO A 134 -2.62 -11.93 -23.96
CA PRO A 134 -1.86 -13.07 -23.47
C PRO A 134 -0.82 -12.63 -22.43
N TYR A 135 -0.73 -13.39 -21.34
CA TYR A 135 0.26 -13.12 -20.29
C TYR A 135 1.71 -13.07 -20.81
N GLN A 136 1.99 -13.82 -21.87
CA GLN A 136 3.30 -13.80 -22.53
C GLN A 136 3.69 -12.40 -23.03
N GLU A 137 2.74 -11.63 -23.51
CA GLU A 137 2.99 -10.26 -24.00
C GLU A 137 3.31 -9.29 -22.85
N LEU A 138 2.67 -9.48 -21.71
CA LEU A 138 3.01 -8.72 -20.51
C LEU A 138 4.47 -8.95 -20.10
N ILE A 139 4.91 -10.20 -20.09
CA ILE A 139 6.31 -10.55 -19.78
C ILE A 139 7.26 -9.94 -20.82
N THR A 140 6.94 -10.02 -22.10
CA THR A 140 7.76 -9.43 -23.16
C THR A 140 7.94 -7.92 -22.97
N VAL A 141 6.86 -7.20 -22.63
CA VAL A 141 6.93 -5.75 -22.34
C VAL A 141 7.75 -5.45 -21.10
N MET A 142 7.63 -6.26 -20.04
CA MET A 142 8.44 -6.11 -18.82
C MET A 142 9.93 -6.30 -19.13
N ASP A 143 10.29 -7.31 -19.89
CA ASP A 143 11.68 -7.57 -20.29
C ASP A 143 12.25 -6.40 -21.10
N LEU A 144 11.48 -5.87 -22.06
CA LEU A 144 11.87 -4.69 -22.84
C LEU A 144 12.05 -3.43 -21.96
N CYS A 145 11.24 -3.25 -20.94
CA CYS A 145 11.42 -2.16 -19.99
C CYS A 145 12.72 -2.32 -19.21
N LEU A 146 13.02 -3.52 -18.70
CA LEU A 146 14.26 -3.82 -17.96
C LEU A 146 15.51 -3.62 -18.83
N GLU A 147 15.49 -4.07 -20.10
CA GLU A 147 16.59 -3.85 -21.05
C GLU A 147 16.88 -2.36 -21.27
N ASN A 148 15.86 -1.51 -21.19
CA ASN A 148 15.98 -0.05 -21.34
C ASN A 148 16.17 0.70 -20.01
N LYS A 149 16.52 0.00 -18.91
CA LYS A 149 16.77 0.55 -17.57
C LYS A 149 15.53 1.20 -16.92
N LEU A 150 14.35 0.79 -17.33
CA LEU A 150 13.08 1.14 -16.72
C LEU A 150 12.72 0.04 -15.71
N ASP A 151 13.37 0.04 -14.56
CA ASP A 151 13.27 -1.00 -13.52
C ASP A 151 12.15 -0.76 -12.51
N GLY A 152 11.62 0.47 -12.44
CA GLY A 152 10.46 0.83 -11.61
C GLY A 152 9.13 0.42 -12.24
N ILE A 153 8.93 -0.89 -12.49
CA ILE A 153 7.76 -1.41 -13.18
C ILE A 153 6.57 -1.57 -12.22
N SER A 154 5.46 -0.92 -12.56
CA SER A 154 4.16 -1.12 -11.91
C SER A 154 3.17 -1.72 -12.91
N VAL A 155 2.50 -2.82 -12.54
CA VAL A 155 1.53 -3.49 -13.42
C VAL A 155 0.12 -3.26 -12.91
N ASN A 156 -0.76 -2.74 -13.77
CA ASN A 156 -2.17 -2.55 -13.51
C ASN A 156 -3.01 -3.37 -14.49
N GLY A 157 -4.06 -4.02 -14.01
CA GLY A 157 -5.11 -4.59 -14.88
C GLY A 157 -6.13 -3.50 -15.24
N VAL A 158 -6.65 -3.52 -16.46
CA VAL A 158 -7.85 -2.75 -16.81
C VAL A 158 -9.04 -3.66 -16.62
N ASP A 159 -9.78 -3.47 -15.53
CA ASP A 159 -11.11 -4.07 -15.41
C ASP A 159 -12.04 -3.36 -16.39
N THR A 160 -12.23 -3.95 -17.57
CA THR A 160 -13.31 -3.56 -18.47
C THR A 160 -14.62 -4.16 -17.96
N THR A 161 -15.28 -3.42 -17.08
CA THR A 161 -16.69 -3.70 -16.73
C THR A 161 -17.60 -2.99 -17.71
#